data_163b6aedd758ef47744ba1cb5befe6ec
#
_entry.id   163b6aedd758ef47744ba1cb5befe6ec
#
_cell.length_a   1.000
_cell.length_b   1.000
_cell.length_c   1.000
_cell.angle_alpha   90.00
_cell.angle_beta   90.00
_cell.angle_gamma   90.00
#
_symmetry.space_group_name_H-M   'P 1'
#
loop_
_entity.id
_entity.type
_entity.pdbx_description
1 polymer ?
#
loop_
_entity_poly.entity_id
_entity_poly.type
_entity_poly.pdbx_seq_one_letter_code
_entity_poly.pdbx_strand_id
1 'polypeptide(L)'
;FKQVRQKGIYMDQKFDTIVIGFGKAGKTLAAKLAKQGEKVALIEKDARMYGGTCINVGCIPSKRLVLEAERAPAHDFEVQSEYYHVAVQEKKKLTTALRMANYNKLIDAGVQVINGTASFLDGKTIGVKGAHGTMQTLSASKLIINTGGRPIIPAVPGVENNRLVFTSETMMENETLPRRLTIIGGGYIGLEFASMYARFGSKVTILQNGSVFLPKEDRDMAEAVENVLKSYGVSVITGAGLKEIKEGTAVYTKNGEEDTLDGDAILLATGRGPNTEGLHAERAGVELTKRGAVVTDKHLRTTAENIWAAGDVCGNLQFTYISLDDSRIILSDMQGDGSRTTENRGAFAYSVFMEPSFSRAGLSEKEAADKGLNYRVVRMNTDMIPKAKVLRKTTGMLKAVIDKDSGKIFGAALFCPESYEIINMVKLAMDHDLDYTVLRDFIYTHPTMSEGLNDLFAL
;
A
#
# COMPACT_ATOMS: atom_id res chain seq x y z
N PHE A 1 -8.65 14.99 55.61
CA PHE A 1 -8.97 14.20 54.42
C PHE A 1 -7.68 13.65 53.83
N LYS A 2 -7.38 12.36 54.08
CA LYS A 2 -6.23 11.64 53.50
C LYS A 2 -6.60 11.26 52.09
N GLN A 3 -5.89 11.80 51.10
CA GLN A 3 -5.91 11.31 49.73
C GLN A 3 -5.36 9.87 49.67
N VAL A 4 -6.27 8.92 49.47
CA VAL A 4 -5.89 7.55 49.09
C VAL A 4 -5.46 7.59 47.64
N ARG A 5 -4.17 7.63 47.36
CA ARG A 5 -3.62 7.32 46.02
C ARG A 5 -3.90 5.83 45.77
N GLN A 6 -4.87 5.54 44.91
CA GLN A 6 -4.98 4.21 44.32
C GLN A 6 -3.69 3.92 43.57
N LYS A 7 -2.88 3.03 44.14
CA LYS A 7 -1.77 2.39 43.41
C LYS A 7 -2.42 1.52 42.34
N GLY A 8 -2.29 1.92 41.05
CA GLY A 8 -2.62 1.04 39.95
C GLY A 8 -1.81 -0.25 40.10
N ILE A 9 -2.48 -1.38 39.92
CA ILE A 9 -1.82 -2.70 39.92
C ILE A 9 -0.97 -2.77 38.67
N TYR A 10 0.34 -2.54 38.79
CA TYR A 10 1.32 -2.81 37.74
C TYR A 10 1.52 -4.33 37.68
N MET A 11 0.95 -5.01 36.68
CA MET A 11 1.31 -6.40 36.40
C MET A 11 2.50 -6.40 35.45
N ASP A 12 3.69 -6.65 35.99
CA ASP A 12 4.88 -6.95 35.19
C ASP A 12 4.71 -8.33 34.55
N GLN A 13 4.56 -8.35 33.21
CA GLN A 13 4.53 -9.59 32.43
C GLN A 13 5.78 -9.72 31.60
N LYS A 14 6.42 -10.89 31.66
CA LYS A 14 7.63 -11.20 30.89
C LYS A 14 7.30 -12.11 29.70
N PHE A 15 7.85 -11.77 28.54
CA PHE A 15 7.73 -12.50 27.30
C PHE A 15 9.12 -12.79 26.70
N ASP A 16 9.21 -13.71 25.76
CA ASP A 16 10.42 -13.89 24.96
C ASP A 16 10.47 -12.84 23.84
N THR A 17 9.32 -12.61 23.19
CA THR A 17 9.16 -11.62 22.13
C THR A 17 7.92 -10.76 22.33
N ILE A 18 8.05 -9.45 22.12
CA ILE A 18 6.92 -8.52 22.01
C ILE A 18 6.90 -7.92 20.60
N VAL A 19 5.73 -7.96 19.97
CA VAL A 19 5.45 -7.33 18.67
C VAL A 19 4.54 -6.12 18.87
N ILE A 20 4.93 -4.96 18.35
CA ILE A 20 4.16 -3.72 18.43
C ILE A 20 3.50 -3.45 17.10
N GLY A 21 2.19 -3.67 17.01
CA GLY A 21 1.37 -3.53 15.81
C GLY A 21 0.98 -4.86 15.15
N PHE A 22 -0.28 -4.95 14.71
CA PHE A 22 -0.87 -6.15 14.11
C PHE A 22 -0.69 -6.19 12.58
N GLY A 23 0.39 -5.58 12.03
CA GLY A 23 0.70 -5.54 10.61
C GLY A 23 1.08 -6.91 10.03
N LYS A 24 1.32 -6.97 8.71
CA LYS A 24 1.59 -8.23 8.01
C LYS A 24 2.85 -8.95 8.51
N ALA A 25 3.96 -8.22 8.73
CA ALA A 25 5.18 -8.81 9.28
C ALA A 25 4.96 -9.26 10.73
N GLY A 26 4.44 -8.35 11.57
CA GLY A 26 4.27 -8.60 12.99
C GLY A 26 3.43 -9.82 13.31
N LYS A 27 2.23 -9.93 12.72
CA LYS A 27 1.37 -11.10 12.94
C LYS A 27 1.98 -12.40 12.40
N THR A 28 2.77 -12.33 11.30
CA THR A 28 3.42 -13.51 10.73
C THR A 28 4.53 -14.00 11.65
N LEU A 29 5.36 -13.07 12.15
CA LEU A 29 6.43 -13.36 13.12
C LEU A 29 5.85 -13.89 14.43
N ALA A 30 4.88 -13.19 15.01
CA ALA A 30 4.25 -13.57 16.27
C ALA A 30 3.71 -15.00 16.23
N ALA A 31 2.91 -15.34 15.20
CA ALA A 31 2.37 -16.67 15.05
C ALA A 31 3.45 -17.75 14.86
N LYS A 32 4.53 -17.45 14.14
CA LYS A 32 5.59 -18.42 13.88
C LYS A 32 6.44 -18.66 15.13
N LEU A 33 6.84 -17.60 15.84
CA LEU A 33 7.62 -17.69 17.07
C LEU A 33 6.85 -18.40 18.19
N ALA A 34 5.56 -18.07 18.36
CA ALA A 34 4.70 -18.76 19.34
C ALA A 34 4.55 -20.26 19.05
N LYS A 35 4.39 -20.65 17.77
CA LYS A 35 4.36 -22.09 17.37
C LYS A 35 5.69 -22.80 17.60
N GLN A 36 6.78 -22.08 17.74
CA GLN A 36 8.10 -22.61 18.08
C GLN A 36 8.35 -22.68 19.60
N GLY A 37 7.33 -22.33 20.40
CA GLY A 37 7.39 -22.41 21.87
C GLY A 37 7.75 -21.11 22.57
N GLU A 38 7.95 -19.99 21.85
CA GLU A 38 8.19 -18.70 22.50
C GLU A 38 6.91 -18.15 23.13
N LYS A 39 7.05 -17.51 24.29
CA LYS A 39 5.99 -16.71 24.89
C LYS A 39 5.93 -15.36 24.22
N VAL A 40 4.93 -15.16 23.34
CA VAL A 40 4.82 -13.98 22.49
C VAL A 40 3.62 -13.11 22.88
N ALA A 41 3.86 -11.79 23.05
CA ALA A 41 2.80 -10.79 23.10
C ALA A 41 2.77 -10.00 21.78
N LEU A 42 1.55 -9.67 21.33
CA LEU A 42 1.32 -8.72 20.26
C LEU A 42 0.40 -7.60 20.75
N ILE A 43 0.88 -6.35 20.63
CA ILE A 43 0.16 -5.17 21.10
C ILE A 43 -0.47 -4.46 19.93
N GLU A 44 -1.79 -4.19 19.99
CA GLU A 44 -2.51 -3.40 18.98
C GLU A 44 -3.37 -2.33 19.67
N LYS A 45 -3.25 -1.10 19.19
CA LYS A 45 -3.96 0.03 19.80
C LYS A 45 -5.45 0.07 19.51
N ASP A 46 -5.88 -0.53 18.40
CA ASP A 46 -7.27 -0.51 17.92
C ASP A 46 -7.69 -1.90 17.43
N ALA A 47 -8.64 -2.51 18.12
CA ALA A 47 -9.19 -3.83 17.75
C ALA A 47 -9.79 -3.85 16.33
N ARG A 48 -10.20 -2.71 15.79
CA ARG A 48 -10.65 -2.58 14.40
C ARG A 48 -9.51 -2.73 13.39
N MET A 49 -8.26 -2.71 13.84
CA MET A 49 -7.06 -2.84 13.02
C MET A 49 -6.40 -4.22 13.10
N TYR A 50 -7.03 -5.23 13.71
CA TYR A 50 -6.49 -6.59 13.68
C TYR A 50 -6.28 -7.08 12.24
N GLY A 51 -5.07 -7.51 11.93
CA GLY A 51 -4.64 -7.85 10.59
C GLY A 51 -3.88 -6.73 9.86
N GLY A 52 -3.87 -5.52 10.41
CA GLY A 52 -3.14 -4.34 9.93
C GLY A 52 -3.82 -3.59 8.79
N THR A 53 -3.11 -2.61 8.24
CA THR A 53 -3.56 -1.68 7.19
C THR A 53 -4.18 -2.40 5.99
N CYS A 54 -3.52 -3.42 5.46
CA CYS A 54 -3.96 -4.14 4.25
C CYS A 54 -5.38 -4.71 4.37
N ILE A 55 -5.71 -5.32 5.52
CA ILE A 55 -7.02 -5.95 5.76
C ILE A 55 -8.12 -4.91 5.99
N ASN A 56 -7.80 -3.83 6.71
CA ASN A 56 -8.82 -2.97 7.28
C ASN A 56 -9.03 -1.67 6.51
N VAL A 57 -7.96 -1.03 6.06
CA VAL A 57 -8.00 0.33 5.49
C VAL A 57 -7.08 0.49 4.26
N GLY A 58 -6.64 -0.60 3.65
CA GLY A 58 -5.71 -0.58 2.52
C GLY A 58 -6.15 -1.46 1.36
N CYS A 59 -5.33 -2.48 1.05
CA CYS A 59 -5.45 -3.27 -0.18
C CYS A 59 -6.81 -3.99 -0.32
N ILE A 60 -7.25 -4.71 0.71
CA ILE A 60 -8.45 -5.56 0.60
C ILE A 60 -9.72 -4.73 0.43
N PRO A 61 -10.02 -3.72 1.28
CA PRO A 61 -11.21 -2.92 1.09
C PRO A 61 -11.20 -2.14 -0.23
N SER A 62 -10.06 -1.57 -0.65
CA SER A 62 -9.99 -0.83 -1.90
C SER A 62 -10.21 -1.75 -3.11
N LYS A 63 -9.60 -2.96 -3.16
CA LYS A 63 -9.78 -3.89 -4.29
C LYS A 63 -11.17 -4.48 -4.33
N ARG A 64 -11.83 -4.64 -3.17
CA ARG A 64 -13.25 -4.99 -3.14
C ARG A 64 -14.10 -3.90 -3.81
N LEU A 65 -13.86 -2.63 -3.48
CA LEU A 65 -14.59 -1.52 -4.09
C LEU A 65 -14.24 -1.34 -5.59
N VAL A 66 -12.98 -1.56 -5.99
CA VAL A 66 -12.60 -1.57 -7.42
C VAL A 66 -13.39 -2.62 -8.18
N LEU A 67 -13.49 -3.85 -7.66
CA LEU A 67 -14.29 -4.91 -8.28
C LEU A 67 -15.79 -4.53 -8.39
N GLU A 68 -16.35 -3.93 -7.35
CA GLU A 68 -17.74 -3.48 -7.39
C GLU A 68 -17.93 -2.32 -8.38
N ALA A 69 -16.96 -1.41 -8.48
CA ALA A 69 -16.98 -0.33 -9.47
C ALA A 69 -16.93 -0.86 -10.91
N GLU A 70 -16.21 -1.95 -11.17
CA GLU A 70 -16.24 -2.62 -12.48
C GLU A 70 -17.61 -3.20 -12.84
N ARG A 71 -18.35 -3.62 -11.83
CA ARG A 71 -19.69 -4.26 -11.97
C ARG A 71 -20.83 -3.26 -11.86
N ALA A 72 -20.52 -2.01 -11.50
CA ALA A 72 -21.54 -1.00 -11.31
C ALA A 72 -22.36 -0.81 -12.62
N PRO A 73 -23.70 -0.76 -12.52
CA PRO A 73 -24.55 -0.56 -13.69
C PRO A 73 -24.32 0.83 -14.28
N ALA A 74 -24.36 0.94 -15.60
CA ALA A 74 -24.38 2.23 -16.30
C ALA A 74 -25.79 2.82 -16.21
N HIS A 75 -26.09 3.56 -15.15
CA HIS A 75 -27.38 4.12 -14.83
C HIS A 75 -27.29 5.56 -14.30
N ASP A 76 -28.43 6.16 -13.99
CA ASP A 76 -28.51 7.44 -13.33
C ASP A 76 -27.77 7.42 -11.98
N PHE A 77 -27.33 8.59 -11.56
CA PHE A 77 -26.51 8.73 -10.36
C PHE A 77 -27.19 8.18 -9.10
N GLU A 78 -28.51 8.29 -9.00
CA GLU A 78 -29.28 7.78 -7.86
C GLU A 78 -29.14 6.26 -7.73
N VAL A 79 -29.29 5.52 -8.84
CA VAL A 79 -29.11 4.06 -8.87
C VAL A 79 -27.68 3.67 -8.58
N GLN A 80 -26.72 4.40 -9.12
CA GLN A 80 -25.31 4.19 -8.85
C GLN A 80 -24.96 4.47 -7.38
N SER A 81 -25.56 5.49 -6.77
CA SER A 81 -25.37 5.82 -5.35
C SER A 81 -25.90 4.72 -4.43
N GLU A 82 -27.07 4.15 -4.75
CA GLU A 82 -27.61 3.00 -4.01
C GLU A 82 -26.71 1.77 -4.14
N TYR A 83 -26.26 1.46 -5.37
CA TYR A 83 -25.31 0.38 -5.61
C TYR A 83 -24.01 0.57 -4.84
N TYR A 84 -23.45 1.78 -4.84
CA TYR A 84 -22.25 2.13 -4.07
C TYR A 84 -22.45 1.91 -2.56
N HIS A 85 -23.59 2.33 -2.01
CA HIS A 85 -23.92 2.10 -0.61
C HIS A 85 -23.86 0.60 -0.27
N VAL A 86 -24.48 -0.25 -1.09
CA VAL A 86 -24.45 -1.72 -0.92
C VAL A 86 -23.02 -2.25 -1.06
N ALA A 87 -22.25 -1.77 -2.01
CA ALA A 87 -20.83 -2.16 -2.19
C ALA A 87 -19.97 -1.86 -0.95
N VAL A 88 -20.20 -0.70 -0.31
CA VAL A 88 -19.53 -0.35 0.95
C VAL A 88 -19.93 -1.30 2.08
N GLN A 89 -21.20 -1.68 2.19
CA GLN A 89 -21.64 -2.64 3.21
C GLN A 89 -21.01 -4.03 2.99
N GLU A 90 -20.96 -4.52 1.76
CA GLU A 90 -20.32 -5.80 1.43
C GLU A 90 -18.79 -5.75 1.70
N LYS A 91 -18.13 -4.63 1.41
CA LYS A 91 -16.74 -4.40 1.80
C LYS A 91 -16.56 -4.49 3.32
N LYS A 92 -17.46 -3.88 4.11
CA LYS A 92 -17.44 -3.93 5.59
C LYS A 92 -17.60 -5.36 6.13
N LYS A 93 -18.50 -6.16 5.56
CA LYS A 93 -18.67 -7.58 5.91
C LYS A 93 -17.38 -8.37 5.67
N LEU A 94 -16.78 -8.21 4.48
CA LEU A 94 -15.53 -8.88 4.12
C LEU A 94 -14.39 -8.52 5.09
N THR A 95 -14.17 -7.23 5.33
CA THR A 95 -13.07 -6.78 6.20
C THR A 95 -13.26 -7.23 7.64
N THR A 96 -14.51 -7.25 8.13
CA THR A 96 -14.83 -7.75 9.48
C THR A 96 -14.54 -9.24 9.61
N ALA A 97 -14.95 -10.05 8.65
CA ALA A 97 -14.67 -11.48 8.64
C ALA A 97 -13.15 -11.77 8.61
N LEU A 98 -12.40 -11.07 7.76
CA LEU A 98 -10.95 -11.22 7.66
C LEU A 98 -10.22 -10.74 8.93
N ARG A 99 -10.69 -9.69 9.56
CA ARG A 99 -10.18 -9.17 10.84
C ARG A 99 -10.28 -10.24 11.93
N MET A 100 -11.44 -10.83 12.08
CA MET A 100 -11.68 -11.89 13.07
C MET A 100 -10.85 -13.14 12.75
N ALA A 101 -10.75 -13.55 11.48
CA ALA A 101 -9.92 -14.68 11.08
C ALA A 101 -8.44 -14.46 11.42
N ASN A 102 -7.92 -13.23 11.24
CA ASN A 102 -6.55 -12.89 11.61
C ASN A 102 -6.33 -12.90 13.12
N TYR A 103 -7.30 -12.39 13.89
CA TYR A 103 -7.25 -12.43 15.35
C TYR A 103 -7.23 -13.90 15.84
N ASN A 104 -8.20 -14.71 15.44
CA ASN A 104 -8.31 -16.10 15.85
C ASN A 104 -7.04 -16.89 15.52
N LYS A 105 -6.46 -16.68 14.32
CA LYS A 105 -5.20 -17.31 13.92
C LYS A 105 -4.03 -17.04 14.88
N LEU A 106 -3.98 -15.88 15.51
CA LEU A 106 -2.96 -15.57 16.51
C LEU A 106 -3.26 -16.23 17.86
N ILE A 107 -4.53 -16.21 18.28
CA ILE A 107 -4.96 -16.88 19.51
C ILE A 107 -4.70 -18.39 19.41
N ASP A 108 -5.07 -19.03 18.29
CA ASP A 108 -4.83 -20.45 18.02
C ASP A 108 -3.33 -20.80 17.97
N ALA A 109 -2.49 -19.83 17.61
CA ALA A 109 -1.03 -19.99 17.63
C ALA A 109 -0.42 -19.81 19.04
N GLY A 110 -1.21 -19.41 20.05
CA GLY A 110 -0.74 -19.17 21.42
C GLY A 110 -0.19 -17.76 21.66
N VAL A 111 -0.44 -16.80 20.76
CA VAL A 111 -0.02 -15.41 20.92
C VAL A 111 -0.96 -14.68 21.88
N GLN A 112 -0.41 -13.99 22.88
CA GLN A 112 -1.21 -13.10 23.73
C GLN A 112 -1.41 -11.76 23.02
N VAL A 113 -2.63 -11.50 22.55
CA VAL A 113 -2.99 -10.21 21.94
C VAL A 113 -3.43 -9.25 23.06
N ILE A 114 -2.77 -8.09 23.12
CA ILE A 114 -2.99 -7.06 24.14
C ILE A 114 -3.48 -5.78 23.47
N ASN A 115 -4.65 -5.29 23.89
CA ASN A 115 -5.20 -4.03 23.37
C ASN A 115 -4.67 -2.85 24.17
N GLY A 116 -4.01 -1.92 23.47
CA GLY A 116 -3.49 -0.69 24.04
C GLY A 116 -2.41 -0.03 23.20
N THR A 117 -2.10 1.19 23.57
CA THR A 117 -1.04 1.97 22.93
C THR A 117 0.29 1.67 23.60
N ALA A 118 1.20 1.08 22.83
CA ALA A 118 2.55 0.77 23.28
C ALA A 118 3.47 2.00 23.22
N SER A 119 4.36 2.12 24.21
CA SER A 119 5.47 3.06 24.19
C SER A 119 6.69 2.43 24.86
N PHE A 120 7.89 2.72 24.36
CA PHE A 120 9.13 2.30 25.00
C PHE A 120 9.33 3.01 26.34
N LEU A 121 9.68 2.25 27.35
CA LEU A 121 10.20 2.76 28.62
C LEU A 121 11.75 2.69 28.64
N ASP A 122 12.28 1.62 28.07
CA ASP A 122 13.70 1.38 27.79
C ASP A 122 13.87 0.33 26.68
N GLY A 123 15.08 -0.16 26.43
CA GLY A 123 15.39 -1.13 25.36
C GLY A 123 14.81 -2.55 25.55
N LYS A 124 14.14 -2.85 26.66
CA LYS A 124 13.56 -4.15 26.97
C LYS A 124 12.13 -4.07 27.51
N THR A 125 11.67 -2.86 27.83
CA THR A 125 10.44 -2.63 28.57
C THR A 125 9.48 -1.74 27.79
N ILE A 126 8.23 -2.21 27.65
CA ILE A 126 7.14 -1.52 26.98
C ILE A 126 6.06 -1.17 27.99
N GLY A 127 5.69 0.11 28.05
CA GLY A 127 4.48 0.56 28.71
C GLY A 127 3.30 0.43 27.75
N VAL A 128 2.20 -0.16 28.19
CA VAL A 128 0.98 -0.28 27.40
C VAL A 128 -0.15 0.46 28.10
N LYS A 129 -0.66 1.50 27.44
CA LYS A 129 -1.84 2.26 27.88
C LYS A 129 -3.09 1.64 27.25
N GLY A 130 -3.86 0.93 28.06
CA GLY A 130 -5.13 0.33 27.66
C GLY A 130 -6.30 1.31 27.70
N ALA A 131 -7.49 0.78 27.40
CA ALA A 131 -8.74 1.52 27.54
C ALA A 131 -8.91 2.03 28.98
N HIS A 132 -9.59 3.16 29.14
CA HIS A 132 -9.85 3.81 30.45
C HIS A 132 -8.58 4.19 31.23
N GLY A 133 -7.41 4.30 30.54
CA GLY A 133 -6.18 4.75 31.16
C GLY A 133 -5.46 3.70 32.02
N THR A 134 -5.84 2.44 31.92
CA THR A 134 -5.08 1.34 32.58
C THR A 134 -3.67 1.28 32.02
N MET A 135 -2.69 1.08 32.92
CA MET A 135 -1.28 0.97 32.54
C MET A 135 -0.76 -0.43 32.89
N GLN A 136 -0.07 -1.07 31.95
CA GLN A 136 0.66 -2.32 32.17
C GLN A 136 2.09 -2.13 31.73
N THR A 137 3.02 -2.85 32.33
CA THR A 137 4.41 -2.93 31.94
C THR A 137 4.71 -4.33 31.45
N LEU A 138 5.27 -4.43 30.26
CA LEU A 138 5.67 -5.69 29.65
C LEU A 138 7.16 -5.65 29.36
N SER A 139 7.85 -6.78 29.55
CA SER A 139 9.27 -6.88 29.20
C SER A 139 9.53 -8.07 28.29
N ALA A 140 10.53 -7.95 27.42
CA ALA A 140 10.95 -9.03 26.54
C ALA A 140 12.45 -8.94 26.19
N SER A 141 13.01 -10.07 25.77
CA SER A 141 14.37 -10.14 25.24
C SER A 141 14.47 -9.70 23.78
N LYS A 142 13.36 -9.78 23.03
CA LYS A 142 13.25 -9.40 21.61
C LYS A 142 12.03 -8.51 21.38
N LEU A 143 12.22 -7.43 20.62
CA LEU A 143 11.16 -6.46 20.31
C LEU A 143 11.06 -6.25 18.80
N ILE A 144 9.83 -6.20 18.28
CA ILE A 144 9.56 -6.01 16.84
C ILE A 144 8.62 -4.83 16.67
N ILE A 145 9.08 -3.78 15.99
CA ILE A 145 8.29 -2.60 15.65
C ILE A 145 7.60 -2.84 14.31
N ASN A 146 6.26 -2.93 14.31
CA ASN A 146 5.45 -3.10 13.10
C ASN A 146 4.21 -2.19 13.12
N THR A 147 4.40 -0.95 13.57
CA THR A 147 3.34 0.05 13.74
C THR A 147 2.81 0.60 12.41
N GLY A 148 3.48 0.28 11.30
CA GLY A 148 3.02 0.58 9.95
C GLY A 148 3.14 2.04 9.55
N GLY A 149 2.26 2.47 8.65
CA GLY A 149 2.19 3.83 8.14
C GLY A 149 0.81 4.45 8.31
N ARG A 150 0.74 5.77 8.23
CA ARG A 150 -0.49 6.57 8.29
C ARG A 150 -0.57 7.53 7.09
N PRO A 151 -1.77 7.96 6.67
CA PRO A 151 -1.91 9.02 5.67
C PRO A 151 -1.18 10.29 6.12
N ILE A 152 -0.53 10.96 5.17
CA ILE A 152 0.04 12.29 5.40
C ILE A 152 -1.08 13.31 5.23
N ILE A 153 -1.35 14.09 6.26
CA ILE A 153 -2.28 15.20 6.23
C ILE A 153 -1.47 16.48 5.96
N PRO A 154 -1.68 17.18 4.84
CA PRO A 154 -0.97 18.40 4.56
C PRO A 154 -1.41 19.50 5.54
N ALA A 155 -0.44 20.32 5.99
CA ALA A 155 -0.70 21.48 6.84
C ALA A 155 -1.26 22.64 5.99
N VAL A 156 -2.49 22.49 5.52
CA VAL A 156 -3.20 23.45 4.68
C VAL A 156 -4.45 23.93 5.42
N PRO A 157 -4.75 25.24 5.44
CA PRO A 157 -5.95 25.76 6.08
C PRO A 157 -7.22 25.07 5.59
N GLY A 158 -8.14 24.75 6.52
CA GLY A 158 -9.42 24.13 6.23
C GLY A 158 -9.39 22.61 6.00
N VAL A 159 -8.24 21.97 6.19
CA VAL A 159 -8.13 20.49 6.16
C VAL A 159 -8.58 19.87 7.48
N GLU A 160 -8.13 20.42 8.60
CA GLU A 160 -8.46 19.91 9.93
C GLU A 160 -9.93 20.10 10.28
N ASN A 161 -10.55 19.10 10.89
CA ASN A 161 -11.94 19.10 11.34
C ASN A 161 -12.98 19.38 10.23
N ASN A 162 -12.62 19.21 8.96
CA ASN A 162 -13.51 19.38 7.82
C ASN A 162 -14.16 18.03 7.46
N ARG A 163 -15.49 17.94 7.60
CA ARG A 163 -16.26 16.72 7.36
C ARG A 163 -16.28 16.26 5.89
N LEU A 164 -15.93 17.14 4.96
CA LEU A 164 -15.85 16.84 3.52
C LEU A 164 -14.44 16.42 3.09
N VAL A 165 -13.47 16.45 4.01
CA VAL A 165 -12.08 16.04 3.74
C VAL A 165 -11.86 14.60 4.26
N PHE A 166 -11.42 13.76 3.37
CA PHE A 166 -11.20 12.33 3.62
C PHE A 166 -9.75 11.94 3.35
N THR A 167 -9.26 10.97 4.08
CA THR A 167 -8.07 10.18 3.70
C THR A 167 -8.53 8.94 2.91
N SER A 168 -7.60 8.19 2.31
CA SER A 168 -7.94 6.91 1.68
C SER A 168 -8.61 5.92 2.65
N GLU A 169 -8.30 6.01 3.94
CA GLU A 169 -8.88 5.17 4.98
C GLU A 169 -10.33 5.54 5.27
N THR A 170 -10.60 6.84 5.48
CA THR A 170 -11.95 7.33 5.82
C THR A 170 -12.88 7.39 4.61
N MET A 171 -12.34 7.62 3.40
CA MET A 171 -13.13 7.64 2.17
C MET A 171 -13.77 6.29 1.86
N MET A 172 -13.10 5.18 2.16
CA MET A 172 -13.67 3.84 1.99
C MET A 172 -14.76 3.50 3.03
N GLU A 173 -14.88 4.28 4.10
CA GLU A 173 -15.96 4.15 5.09
C GLU A 173 -17.15 5.06 4.79
N ASN A 174 -16.98 6.02 3.87
CA ASN A 174 -18.07 6.90 3.45
C ASN A 174 -19.11 6.10 2.66
N GLU A 175 -20.35 6.08 3.15
CA GLU A 175 -21.47 5.34 2.55
C GLU A 175 -22.23 6.18 1.51
N THR A 176 -21.92 7.46 1.40
CA THR A 176 -22.54 8.39 0.45
C THR A 176 -21.60 8.58 -0.73
N LEU A 177 -22.07 8.24 -1.94
CA LEU A 177 -21.33 8.51 -3.17
C LEU A 177 -21.29 10.02 -3.42
N PRO A 178 -20.11 10.68 -3.49
CA PRO A 178 -20.05 12.09 -3.85
C PRO A 178 -20.34 12.27 -5.35
N ARG A 179 -21.14 13.26 -5.73
CA ARG A 179 -21.33 13.61 -7.15
C ARG A 179 -20.05 14.18 -7.77
N ARG A 180 -19.31 14.99 -6.97
CA ARG A 180 -18.05 15.63 -7.36
C ARG A 180 -16.99 15.26 -6.34
N LEU A 181 -15.97 14.54 -6.79
CA LEU A 181 -14.84 14.14 -5.98
C LEU A 181 -13.58 14.87 -6.44
N THR A 182 -12.98 15.66 -5.54
CA THR A 182 -11.66 16.25 -5.75
C THR A 182 -10.61 15.37 -5.07
N ILE A 183 -9.59 14.94 -5.81
CA ILE A 183 -8.48 14.13 -5.30
C ILE A 183 -7.21 14.96 -5.27
N ILE A 184 -6.61 15.13 -4.10
CA ILE A 184 -5.35 15.84 -3.92
C ILE A 184 -4.20 14.83 -3.98
N GLY A 185 -3.51 14.79 -5.12
CA GLY A 185 -2.39 13.89 -5.40
C GLY A 185 -2.69 12.84 -6.47
N GLY A 186 -1.92 12.88 -7.58
CA GLY A 186 -2.01 11.96 -8.72
C GLY A 186 -1.07 10.75 -8.61
N GLY A 187 -0.77 10.29 -7.40
CA GLY A 187 -0.05 9.04 -7.15
C GLY A 187 -0.95 7.82 -7.28
N TYR A 188 -0.40 6.61 -7.08
CA TYR A 188 -1.11 5.35 -7.32
C TYR A 188 -2.42 5.23 -6.54
N ILE A 189 -2.47 5.69 -5.27
CA ILE A 189 -3.72 5.73 -4.49
C ILE A 189 -4.74 6.67 -5.17
N GLY A 190 -4.30 7.84 -5.59
CA GLY A 190 -5.17 8.80 -6.29
C GLY A 190 -5.75 8.22 -7.58
N LEU A 191 -4.96 7.48 -8.36
CA LEU A 191 -5.39 6.81 -9.59
C LEU A 191 -6.43 5.71 -9.33
N GLU A 192 -6.18 4.85 -8.34
CA GLU A 192 -7.13 3.80 -7.97
C GLU A 192 -8.49 4.39 -7.57
N PHE A 193 -8.46 5.41 -6.71
CA PHE A 193 -9.70 6.08 -6.29
C PHE A 193 -10.36 6.85 -7.43
N ALA A 194 -9.59 7.50 -8.30
CA ALA A 194 -10.14 8.21 -9.45
C ALA A 194 -10.86 7.25 -10.41
N SER A 195 -10.23 6.14 -10.78
CA SER A 195 -10.83 5.10 -11.63
C SER A 195 -12.08 4.51 -10.97
N MET A 196 -12.00 4.16 -9.69
CA MET A 196 -13.08 3.54 -8.92
C MET A 196 -14.30 4.46 -8.80
N TYR A 197 -14.12 5.71 -8.35
CA TYR A 197 -15.24 6.64 -8.14
C TYR A 197 -15.86 7.13 -9.45
N ALA A 198 -15.05 7.33 -10.50
CA ALA A 198 -15.58 7.66 -11.82
C ALA A 198 -16.49 6.54 -12.35
N ARG A 199 -16.12 5.29 -12.12
CA ARG A 199 -16.95 4.13 -12.52
C ARG A 199 -18.20 3.96 -11.67
N PHE A 200 -18.21 4.40 -10.42
CA PHE A 200 -19.43 4.53 -9.62
C PHE A 200 -20.30 5.72 -10.01
N GLY A 201 -19.84 6.60 -10.94
CA GLY A 201 -20.63 7.73 -11.47
C GLY A 201 -20.27 9.09 -10.89
N SER A 202 -19.23 9.22 -10.07
CA SER A 202 -18.74 10.53 -9.61
C SER A 202 -18.03 11.27 -10.74
N LYS A 203 -18.19 12.59 -10.80
CA LYS A 203 -17.31 13.48 -11.56
C LYS A 203 -16.02 13.68 -10.76
N VAL A 204 -14.90 13.19 -11.27
CA VAL A 204 -13.64 13.18 -10.54
C VAL A 204 -12.64 14.17 -11.13
N THR A 205 -11.97 14.94 -10.28
CA THR A 205 -10.83 15.78 -10.67
C THR A 205 -9.64 15.51 -9.76
N ILE A 206 -8.48 15.24 -10.37
CA ILE A 206 -7.20 15.07 -9.66
C ILE A 206 -6.45 16.40 -9.71
N LEU A 207 -6.09 16.95 -8.55
CA LEU A 207 -5.14 18.05 -8.41
C LEU A 207 -3.75 17.49 -8.06
N GLN A 208 -2.77 17.74 -8.91
CA GLN A 208 -1.39 17.32 -8.69
C GLN A 208 -0.46 18.51 -8.66
N ASN A 209 0.33 18.65 -7.58
CA ASN A 209 1.30 19.72 -7.43
C ASN A 209 2.43 19.66 -8.47
N GLY A 210 2.96 18.47 -8.77
CA GLY A 210 3.97 18.30 -9.81
C GLY A 210 3.43 18.59 -11.21
N SER A 211 4.27 19.18 -12.07
CA SER A 211 3.92 19.53 -13.44
C SER A 211 3.78 18.34 -14.40
N VAL A 212 4.33 17.17 -14.02
CA VAL A 212 4.34 15.96 -14.85
C VAL A 212 3.46 14.89 -14.20
N PHE A 213 2.47 14.41 -14.93
CA PHE A 213 1.64 13.29 -14.50
C PHE A 213 2.44 11.99 -14.53
N LEU A 214 2.35 11.18 -13.47
CA LEU A 214 3.08 9.93 -13.28
C LEU A 214 4.59 10.05 -13.62
N PRO A 215 5.35 10.89 -12.90
CA PRO A 215 6.73 11.23 -13.29
C PRO A 215 7.71 10.05 -13.19
N LYS A 216 7.35 8.96 -12.53
CA LYS A 216 8.15 7.74 -12.40
C LYS A 216 7.93 6.74 -13.53
N GLU A 217 6.90 6.95 -14.35
CA GLU A 217 6.57 6.08 -15.46
C GLU A 217 7.09 6.66 -16.78
N ASP A 218 7.34 5.79 -17.75
CA ASP A 218 7.65 6.22 -19.12
C ASP A 218 6.47 7.02 -19.69
N ARG A 219 6.76 8.00 -20.54
CA ARG A 219 5.75 8.95 -21.03
C ARG A 219 4.63 8.28 -21.81
N ASP A 220 4.96 7.30 -22.65
CA ASP A 220 3.99 6.51 -23.42
C ASP A 220 2.99 5.77 -22.50
N MET A 221 3.50 5.19 -21.39
CA MET A 221 2.65 4.53 -20.39
C MET A 221 1.82 5.53 -19.59
N ALA A 222 2.40 6.66 -19.18
CA ALA A 222 1.69 7.70 -18.45
C ALA A 222 0.55 8.32 -19.28
N GLU A 223 0.80 8.55 -20.57
CA GLU A 223 -0.20 9.04 -21.54
C GLU A 223 -1.33 8.02 -21.73
N ALA A 224 -1.01 6.73 -21.86
CA ALA A 224 -2.01 5.67 -21.98
C ALA A 224 -2.92 5.64 -20.76
N VAL A 225 -2.36 5.73 -19.54
CA VAL A 225 -3.14 5.80 -18.28
C VAL A 225 -4.00 7.05 -18.24
N GLU A 226 -3.45 8.22 -18.60
CA GLU A 226 -4.20 9.48 -18.60
C GLU A 226 -5.38 9.46 -19.58
N ASN A 227 -5.17 8.90 -20.79
CA ASN A 227 -6.21 8.77 -21.80
C ASN A 227 -7.37 7.88 -21.33
N VAL A 228 -7.07 6.80 -20.60
CA VAL A 228 -8.11 5.95 -20.00
C VAL A 228 -8.88 6.70 -18.93
N LEU A 229 -8.20 7.42 -18.03
CA LEU A 229 -8.87 8.23 -17.02
C LEU A 229 -9.79 9.29 -17.65
N LYS A 230 -9.31 9.96 -18.70
CA LYS A 230 -10.12 10.92 -19.49
C LYS A 230 -11.35 10.27 -20.11
N SER A 231 -11.24 9.02 -20.59
CA SER A 231 -12.38 8.30 -21.15
C SER A 231 -13.46 7.98 -20.11
N TYR A 232 -13.11 7.92 -18.83
CA TYR A 232 -14.02 7.81 -17.69
C TYR A 232 -14.51 9.17 -17.17
N GLY A 233 -14.16 10.27 -17.83
CA GLY A 233 -14.56 11.62 -17.41
C GLY A 233 -13.71 12.19 -16.26
N VAL A 234 -12.57 11.57 -15.93
CA VAL A 234 -11.64 12.10 -14.94
C VAL A 234 -10.82 13.23 -15.54
N SER A 235 -10.78 14.37 -14.84
CA SER A 235 -9.91 15.50 -15.19
C SER A 235 -8.62 15.43 -14.36
N VAL A 236 -7.47 15.73 -14.98
CA VAL A 236 -6.17 15.82 -14.28
C VAL A 236 -5.61 17.23 -14.45
N ILE A 237 -5.39 17.91 -13.34
CA ILE A 237 -4.81 19.26 -13.30
C ILE A 237 -3.43 19.14 -12.66
N THR A 238 -2.38 19.26 -13.48
CA THR A 238 -0.97 19.24 -13.04
C THR A 238 -0.44 20.65 -12.77
N GLY A 239 0.62 20.76 -11.97
CA GLY A 239 1.19 22.05 -11.55
C GLY A 239 0.25 22.82 -10.63
N ALA A 240 -0.68 22.14 -9.96
CA ALA A 240 -1.71 22.72 -9.10
C ALA A 240 -1.39 22.46 -7.62
N GLY A 241 -0.91 23.49 -6.94
CA GLY A 241 -0.61 23.44 -5.51
C GLY A 241 -1.83 23.80 -4.66
N LEU A 242 -2.32 22.86 -3.82
CA LEU A 242 -3.41 23.14 -2.88
C LEU A 242 -2.98 24.21 -1.89
N LYS A 243 -3.79 25.28 -1.76
CA LYS A 243 -3.54 26.42 -0.89
C LYS A 243 -4.43 26.41 0.34
N GLU A 244 -5.71 26.15 0.17
CA GLU A 244 -6.73 26.20 1.21
C GLU A 244 -7.94 25.33 0.83
N ILE A 245 -8.70 24.89 1.82
CA ILE A 245 -10.01 24.27 1.63
C ILE A 245 -11.07 25.11 2.37
N LYS A 246 -12.04 25.62 1.63
CA LYS A 246 -13.19 26.36 2.18
C LYS A 246 -14.44 25.49 2.04
N GLU A 247 -14.92 24.92 3.14
CA GLU A 247 -16.02 23.96 3.12
C GLU A 247 -15.71 22.80 2.14
N GLY A 248 -16.37 22.70 1.00
CA GLY A 248 -16.13 21.73 -0.05
C GLY A 248 -15.31 22.23 -1.25
N THR A 249 -14.85 23.48 -1.21
CA THR A 249 -14.09 24.12 -2.30
C THR A 249 -12.60 24.03 -2.04
N ALA A 250 -11.86 23.40 -2.93
CA ALA A 250 -10.40 23.41 -2.94
C ALA A 250 -9.90 24.67 -3.68
N VAL A 251 -9.16 25.54 -2.98
CA VAL A 251 -8.45 26.69 -3.56
C VAL A 251 -7.04 26.23 -3.89
N TYR A 252 -6.60 26.40 -5.11
CA TYR A 252 -5.26 25.99 -5.56
C TYR A 252 -4.59 27.06 -6.40
N THR A 253 -3.27 27.00 -6.48
CA THR A 253 -2.45 27.88 -7.31
C THR A 253 -1.91 27.13 -8.49
N LYS A 254 -2.09 27.66 -9.71
CA LYS A 254 -1.52 27.14 -10.94
C LYS A 254 -0.93 28.29 -11.77
N ASN A 255 0.32 28.17 -12.20
CA ASN A 255 1.05 29.19 -12.96
C ASN A 255 1.07 30.58 -12.26
N GLY A 256 1.00 30.63 -10.93
CA GLY A 256 0.98 31.84 -10.13
C GLY A 256 -0.42 32.46 -9.94
N GLU A 257 -1.43 31.91 -10.56
CA GLU A 257 -2.83 32.35 -10.42
C GLU A 257 -3.59 31.42 -9.49
N GLU A 258 -4.54 31.99 -8.74
CA GLU A 258 -5.47 31.22 -7.90
C GLU A 258 -6.69 30.79 -8.69
N ASP A 259 -7.11 29.56 -8.48
CA ASP A 259 -8.32 28.99 -9.06
C ASP A 259 -9.02 28.13 -8.01
N THR A 260 -10.25 27.74 -8.27
CA THR A 260 -11.10 26.99 -7.33
C THR A 260 -11.73 25.77 -7.97
N LEU A 261 -11.96 24.75 -7.15
CA LEU A 261 -12.62 23.52 -7.56
C LEU A 261 -13.60 23.07 -6.47
N ASP A 262 -14.88 23.10 -6.79
CA ASP A 262 -15.93 22.63 -5.89
C ASP A 262 -16.04 21.10 -5.89
N GLY A 263 -16.15 20.53 -4.70
CA GLY A 263 -16.37 19.11 -4.48
C GLY A 263 -17.40 18.83 -3.38
N ASP A 264 -18.04 17.71 -3.47
CA ASP A 264 -18.90 17.18 -2.41
C ASP A 264 -18.08 16.33 -1.43
N ALA A 265 -16.89 15.92 -1.86
CA ALA A 265 -15.84 15.29 -1.07
C ALA A 265 -14.45 15.63 -1.61
N ILE A 266 -13.47 15.74 -0.72
CA ILE A 266 -12.07 15.98 -1.04
C ILE A 266 -11.24 14.83 -0.46
N LEU A 267 -10.57 14.06 -1.32
CA LEU A 267 -9.71 12.95 -0.93
C LEU A 267 -8.24 13.41 -0.87
N LEU A 268 -7.63 13.28 0.27
CA LEU A 268 -6.19 13.47 0.43
C LEU A 268 -5.45 12.18 0.05
N ALA A 269 -4.85 12.15 -1.13
CA ALA A 269 -3.97 11.10 -1.64
C ALA A 269 -2.50 11.57 -1.69
N THR A 270 -2.10 12.33 -0.67
CA THR A 270 -0.83 13.06 -0.55
C THR A 270 0.34 12.19 -0.06
N GLY A 271 0.14 10.88 0.03
CA GLY A 271 1.12 9.89 0.45
C GLY A 271 0.90 9.34 1.86
N ARG A 272 1.81 8.46 2.27
CA ARG A 272 1.79 7.82 3.60
C ARG A 272 3.15 8.00 4.26
N GLY A 273 3.14 8.27 5.55
CA GLY A 273 4.33 8.38 6.40
C GLY A 273 4.39 7.29 7.46
N PRO A 274 5.57 7.06 8.07
CA PRO A 274 5.73 6.08 9.14
C PRO A 274 4.91 6.46 10.38
N ASN A 275 4.43 5.46 11.12
CA ASN A 275 3.62 5.64 12.31
C ASN A 275 4.45 5.36 13.57
N THR A 276 5.27 6.32 13.96
CA THR A 276 6.18 6.26 15.13
C THR A 276 5.81 7.22 16.24
N GLU A 277 4.83 8.09 16.02
CA GLU A 277 4.40 9.07 17.01
C GLU A 277 3.88 8.41 18.29
N GLY A 278 4.34 8.90 19.44
CA GLY A 278 4.00 8.36 20.76
C GLY A 278 4.65 7.02 21.13
N LEU A 279 5.45 6.44 20.21
CA LEU A 279 6.19 5.20 20.48
C LEU A 279 7.37 5.42 21.44
N HIS A 280 7.89 6.65 21.49
CA HIS A 280 9.09 7.01 22.28
C HIS A 280 10.30 6.12 22.00
N ALA A 281 10.58 5.88 20.71
CA ALA A 281 11.64 4.99 20.24
C ALA A 281 13.03 5.38 20.75
N GLU A 282 13.26 6.66 20.97
CA GLU A 282 14.49 7.23 21.52
C GLU A 282 14.86 6.67 22.90
N ARG A 283 13.88 6.29 23.72
CA ARG A 283 14.10 5.70 25.05
C ARG A 283 14.73 4.31 24.99
N ALA A 284 14.54 3.63 23.86
CA ALA A 284 15.16 2.33 23.61
C ALA A 284 16.48 2.45 22.82
N GLY A 285 16.92 3.65 22.46
CA GLY A 285 18.09 3.86 21.61
C GLY A 285 17.81 3.60 20.11
N VAL A 286 16.54 3.56 19.72
CA VAL A 286 16.13 3.39 18.33
C VAL A 286 16.12 4.74 17.63
N GLU A 287 16.92 4.89 16.58
CA GLU A 287 17.00 6.11 15.79
C GLU A 287 15.88 6.19 14.75
N LEU A 288 15.43 7.42 14.52
CA LEU A 288 14.46 7.74 13.47
C LEU A 288 15.09 8.65 12.41
N THR A 289 14.68 8.48 11.17
CA THR A 289 15.03 9.39 10.08
C THR A 289 14.36 10.76 10.28
N LYS A 290 14.77 11.78 9.54
CA LYS A 290 14.12 13.12 9.54
C LYS A 290 12.62 13.06 9.20
N ARG A 291 12.17 12.00 8.52
CA ARG A 291 10.74 11.77 8.18
C ARG A 291 10.02 10.88 9.19
N GLY A 292 10.67 10.55 10.31
CA GLY A 292 10.11 9.72 11.38
C GLY A 292 10.11 8.21 11.12
N ALA A 293 10.78 7.73 10.08
CA ALA A 293 10.91 6.28 9.85
C ALA A 293 11.98 5.68 10.78
N VAL A 294 11.77 4.44 11.21
CA VAL A 294 12.76 3.70 11.98
C VAL A 294 13.97 3.38 11.09
N VAL A 295 15.18 3.75 11.56
CA VAL A 295 16.43 3.42 10.89
C VAL A 295 16.72 1.93 11.06
N THR A 296 16.98 1.22 9.96
CA THR A 296 17.30 -0.20 9.97
C THR A 296 18.45 -0.54 9.04
N ASP A 297 19.18 -1.59 9.38
CA ASP A 297 20.17 -2.20 8.49
C ASP A 297 19.50 -3.15 7.46
N LYS A 298 20.31 -3.84 6.66
CA LYS A 298 19.82 -4.80 5.65
C LYS A 298 19.12 -6.03 6.23
N HIS A 299 19.31 -6.34 7.50
CA HIS A 299 18.64 -7.42 8.23
C HIS A 299 17.43 -6.93 9.01
N LEU A 300 17.05 -5.65 8.84
CA LEU A 300 15.97 -4.98 9.54
C LEU A 300 16.20 -4.82 11.06
N ARG A 301 17.44 -4.92 11.51
CA ARG A 301 17.83 -4.55 12.87
C ARG A 301 17.81 -3.04 12.99
N THR A 302 17.31 -2.54 14.10
CA THR A 302 17.40 -1.11 14.43
C THR A 302 18.79 -0.76 14.98
N THR A 303 19.00 0.49 15.36
CA THR A 303 20.23 0.93 16.04
C THR A 303 20.35 0.40 17.48
N ALA A 304 19.25 -0.15 18.02
CA ALA A 304 19.22 -0.74 19.36
C ALA A 304 19.31 -2.28 19.30
N GLU A 305 20.02 -2.86 20.26
CA GLU A 305 20.23 -4.29 20.33
C GLU A 305 18.91 -5.07 20.55
N ASN A 306 18.72 -6.18 19.81
CA ASN A 306 17.55 -7.05 19.88
C ASN A 306 16.21 -6.37 19.58
N ILE A 307 16.24 -5.27 18.82
CA ILE A 307 15.04 -4.57 18.32
C ILE A 307 15.08 -4.54 16.80
N TRP A 308 14.04 -5.06 16.16
CA TRP A 308 13.83 -5.05 14.72
C TRP A 308 12.64 -4.16 14.35
N ALA A 309 12.62 -3.68 13.12
CA ALA A 309 11.46 -2.99 12.56
C ALA A 309 11.09 -3.56 11.19
N ALA A 310 9.81 -3.62 10.87
CA ALA A 310 9.30 -4.22 9.64
C ALA A 310 8.09 -3.49 9.07
N GLY A 311 7.99 -3.47 7.74
CA GLY A 311 6.90 -2.83 6.99
C GLY A 311 7.03 -1.33 6.88
N ASP A 312 5.89 -0.65 6.73
CA ASP A 312 5.82 0.78 6.39
C ASP A 312 6.51 1.70 7.39
N VAL A 313 6.68 1.26 8.62
CA VAL A 313 7.38 2.03 9.68
C VAL A 313 8.85 2.28 9.35
N CYS A 314 9.47 1.43 8.53
CA CYS A 314 10.85 1.62 8.05
C CYS A 314 10.96 2.68 6.94
N GLY A 315 9.84 3.23 6.44
CA GLY A 315 9.83 4.28 5.43
C GLY A 315 10.26 3.86 4.02
N ASN A 316 10.47 2.57 3.79
CA ASN A 316 10.87 1.98 2.51
C ASN A 316 9.66 1.69 1.61
N LEU A 317 9.70 0.63 0.82
CA LEU A 317 8.62 0.18 -0.04
C LEU A 317 7.38 -0.23 0.79
N GLN A 318 6.32 0.57 0.73
CA GLN A 318 5.11 0.41 1.56
C GLN A 318 4.10 -0.55 0.91
N PHE A 319 4.47 -1.83 0.82
CA PHE A 319 3.63 -2.88 0.25
C PHE A 319 3.51 -4.09 1.18
N THR A 320 2.34 -4.71 1.18
CA THR A 320 2.04 -5.85 2.05
C THR A 320 2.98 -7.04 1.83
N TYR A 321 3.35 -7.33 0.58
CA TYR A 321 4.28 -8.41 0.26
C TYR A 321 5.72 -8.10 0.68
N ILE A 322 6.11 -6.82 0.67
CA ILE A 322 7.40 -6.38 1.23
C ILE A 322 7.41 -6.59 2.75
N SER A 323 6.33 -6.18 3.44
CA SER A 323 6.20 -6.43 4.87
C SER A 323 6.17 -7.93 5.21
N LEU A 324 5.59 -8.78 4.34
CA LEU A 324 5.69 -10.23 4.49
C LEU A 324 7.13 -10.72 4.34
N ASP A 325 7.86 -10.20 3.36
CA ASP A 325 9.26 -10.55 3.14
C ASP A 325 10.16 -10.06 4.30
N ASP A 326 9.87 -8.90 4.86
CA ASP A 326 10.54 -8.41 6.07
C ASP A 326 10.46 -9.45 7.20
N SER A 327 9.32 -10.13 7.36
CA SER A 327 9.21 -11.19 8.36
C SER A 327 10.14 -12.38 8.10
N ARG A 328 10.43 -12.68 6.82
CA ARG A 328 11.37 -13.74 6.44
C ARG A 328 12.82 -13.32 6.70
N ILE A 329 13.16 -12.06 6.43
CA ILE A 329 14.48 -11.48 6.72
C ILE A 329 14.75 -11.54 8.22
N ILE A 330 13.82 -11.03 9.04
CA ILE A 330 13.95 -11.03 10.50
C ILE A 330 14.09 -12.45 11.05
N LEU A 331 13.33 -13.41 10.53
CA LEU A 331 13.47 -14.82 10.95
C LEU A 331 14.81 -15.42 10.54
N SER A 332 15.32 -15.14 9.34
CA SER A 332 16.65 -15.57 8.90
C SER A 332 17.74 -15.00 9.80
N ASP A 333 17.57 -13.75 10.23
CA ASP A 333 18.50 -13.07 11.13
C ASP A 333 18.45 -13.61 12.58
N MET A 334 17.25 -13.85 13.10
CA MET A 334 17.05 -14.32 14.49
C MET A 334 17.44 -15.79 14.69
N GLN A 335 17.23 -16.64 13.71
CA GLN A 335 17.21 -18.11 13.88
C GLN A 335 18.02 -18.85 12.83
N GLY A 336 18.43 -18.21 11.77
CA GLY A 336 19.13 -18.81 10.64
C GLY A 336 20.55 -18.29 10.49
N ASP A 337 21.00 -18.34 9.25
CA ASP A 337 22.32 -17.87 8.83
C ASP A 337 22.39 -16.38 8.46
N GLY A 338 21.26 -15.66 8.56
CA GLY A 338 21.18 -14.26 8.16
C GLY A 338 21.36 -14.03 6.65
N SER A 339 21.27 -15.07 5.82
CA SER A 339 21.52 -14.98 4.38
C SER A 339 20.48 -14.12 3.65
N ARG A 340 19.23 -14.06 4.17
CA ARG A 340 18.18 -13.24 3.59
C ARG A 340 18.27 -11.80 4.07
N THR A 341 18.30 -10.86 3.10
CA THR A 341 18.43 -9.41 3.37
C THR A 341 17.51 -8.59 2.49
N THR A 342 17.38 -7.30 2.78
CA THR A 342 16.65 -6.36 1.92
C THR A 342 17.31 -6.18 0.55
N GLU A 343 18.60 -6.50 0.41
CA GLU A 343 19.39 -6.35 -0.81
C GLU A 343 19.19 -7.51 -1.80
N ASN A 344 18.77 -8.70 -1.32
CA ASN A 344 18.58 -9.89 -2.16
C ASN A 344 17.11 -10.28 -2.36
N ARG A 345 16.19 -9.31 -2.35
CA ARG A 345 14.76 -9.52 -2.59
C ARG A 345 14.36 -9.81 -4.03
N GLY A 346 15.30 -9.66 -4.97
CA GLY A 346 15.03 -9.71 -6.40
C GLY A 346 14.40 -8.42 -6.94
N ALA A 347 13.84 -8.48 -8.14
CA ALA A 347 13.24 -7.35 -8.81
C ALA A 347 12.01 -6.83 -8.04
N PHE A 348 11.91 -5.51 -7.91
CA PHE A 348 10.72 -4.90 -7.34
C PHE A 348 9.62 -4.83 -8.39
N ALA A 349 8.43 -5.31 -8.05
CA ALA A 349 7.24 -5.21 -8.88
C ALA A 349 6.09 -4.62 -8.09
N TYR A 350 5.20 -3.88 -8.75
CA TYR A 350 3.99 -3.32 -8.14
C TYR A 350 2.84 -3.25 -9.15
N SER A 351 1.63 -3.14 -8.62
CA SER A 351 0.41 -3.01 -9.40
C SER A 351 -0.48 -1.90 -8.86
N VAL A 352 -1.10 -1.17 -9.77
CA VAL A 352 -2.13 -0.16 -9.53
C VAL A 352 -3.45 -0.73 -10.04
N PHE A 353 -4.41 -0.89 -9.14
CA PHE A 353 -5.68 -1.53 -9.43
C PHE A 353 -6.71 -0.51 -9.92
N MET A 354 -6.54 -0.09 -11.14
CA MET A 354 -7.49 0.66 -11.94
C MET A 354 -8.03 -0.24 -13.07
N GLU A 355 -8.87 0.25 -13.95
CA GLU A 355 -9.35 -0.52 -15.10
C GLU A 355 -8.93 0.16 -16.41
N PRO A 356 -8.12 -0.50 -17.25
CA PRO A 356 -7.38 -1.72 -16.96
C PRO A 356 -6.32 -1.52 -15.88
N SER A 357 -5.84 -2.60 -15.26
CA SER A 357 -4.79 -2.53 -14.25
C SER A 357 -3.44 -2.19 -14.86
N PHE A 358 -2.64 -1.41 -14.11
CA PHE A 358 -1.27 -1.09 -14.46
C PHE A 358 -0.30 -1.82 -13.53
N SER A 359 0.68 -2.52 -14.10
CA SER A 359 1.72 -3.22 -13.32
C SER A 359 3.10 -2.99 -13.91
N ARG A 360 4.11 -2.87 -13.06
CA ARG A 360 5.50 -2.70 -13.47
C ARG A 360 6.42 -3.57 -12.63
N ALA A 361 7.46 -4.13 -13.26
CA ALA A 361 8.59 -4.78 -12.61
C ALA A 361 9.91 -4.23 -13.18
N GLY A 362 10.90 -4.04 -12.32
CA GLY A 362 12.23 -3.57 -12.73
C GLY A 362 12.28 -2.13 -13.24
N LEU A 363 13.20 -1.89 -14.19
CA LEU A 363 13.51 -0.55 -14.72
C LEU A 363 12.50 -0.09 -15.77
N SER A 364 12.20 1.21 -15.79
CA SER A 364 11.60 1.86 -16.97
C SER A 364 12.65 2.05 -18.08
N GLU A 365 12.19 2.36 -19.29
CA GLU A 365 13.08 2.74 -20.39
C GLU A 365 13.96 3.95 -20.00
N LYS A 366 13.35 4.96 -19.36
CA LYS A 366 14.07 6.13 -18.87
C LYS A 366 15.13 5.76 -17.84
N GLU A 367 14.80 4.91 -16.86
CA GLU A 367 15.76 4.47 -15.84
C GLU A 367 16.91 3.64 -16.43
N ALA A 368 16.65 2.84 -17.47
CA ALA A 368 17.69 2.11 -18.20
C ALA A 368 18.61 3.07 -18.98
N ALA A 369 18.04 4.08 -19.64
CA ALA A 369 18.78 5.13 -20.33
C ALA A 369 19.64 5.96 -19.36
N ASP A 370 19.07 6.40 -18.23
CA ASP A 370 19.78 7.19 -17.22
C ASP A 370 20.96 6.41 -16.60
N LYS A 371 20.90 5.07 -16.61
CA LYS A 371 21.99 4.18 -16.17
C LYS A 371 23.01 3.85 -17.27
N GLY A 372 22.79 4.30 -18.50
CA GLY A 372 23.67 4.03 -19.65
C GLY A 372 23.69 2.56 -20.08
N LEU A 373 22.61 1.79 -19.83
CA LEU A 373 22.54 0.38 -20.18
C LEU A 373 22.39 0.18 -21.70
N ASN A 374 22.91 -0.93 -22.22
CA ASN A 374 22.71 -1.33 -23.62
C ASN A 374 21.38 -2.10 -23.74
N TYR A 375 20.30 -1.42 -24.12
CA TYR A 375 18.96 -2.01 -24.12
C TYR A 375 18.24 -1.86 -25.47
N ARG A 376 17.23 -2.68 -25.67
CA ARG A 376 16.16 -2.51 -26.65
C ARG A 376 14.81 -2.48 -25.96
N VAL A 377 13.82 -1.89 -26.60
CA VAL A 377 12.45 -1.80 -26.09
C VAL A 377 11.51 -2.48 -27.08
N VAL A 378 10.61 -3.29 -26.53
CA VAL A 378 9.49 -3.86 -27.29
C VAL A 378 8.18 -3.32 -26.72
N ARG A 379 7.18 -3.10 -27.61
CA ARG A 379 5.87 -2.55 -27.24
C ARG A 379 4.78 -3.25 -28.03
N MET A 380 3.65 -3.51 -27.37
CA MET A 380 2.49 -4.14 -28.00
C MET A 380 1.20 -3.54 -27.43
N ASN A 381 0.22 -3.29 -28.26
CA ASN A 381 -1.09 -2.87 -27.82
C ASN A 381 -1.89 -4.06 -27.24
N THR A 382 -2.71 -3.82 -26.24
CA THR A 382 -3.54 -4.86 -25.57
C THR A 382 -4.56 -5.50 -26.54
N ASP A 383 -5.02 -4.79 -27.57
CA ASP A 383 -5.94 -5.30 -28.58
C ASP A 383 -5.35 -6.43 -29.46
N MET A 384 -4.05 -6.64 -29.45
CA MET A 384 -3.42 -7.78 -30.11
C MET A 384 -3.66 -9.09 -29.38
N ILE A 385 -3.96 -9.07 -28.07
CA ILE A 385 -4.18 -10.26 -27.25
C ILE A 385 -5.59 -10.83 -27.48
N PRO A 386 -5.74 -12.11 -27.94
CA PRO A 386 -7.05 -12.70 -28.18
C PRO A 386 -7.98 -12.66 -26.97
N LYS A 387 -7.46 -12.94 -25.78
CA LYS A 387 -8.23 -12.89 -24.52
C LYS A 387 -8.77 -11.50 -24.22
N ALA A 388 -8.03 -10.43 -24.51
CA ALA A 388 -8.51 -9.06 -24.33
C ALA A 388 -9.76 -8.77 -25.19
N LYS A 389 -9.80 -9.32 -26.42
CA LYS A 389 -10.99 -9.24 -27.30
C LYS A 389 -12.17 -10.02 -26.73
N VAL A 390 -11.94 -11.22 -26.20
CA VAL A 390 -12.98 -12.01 -25.51
C VAL A 390 -13.56 -11.26 -24.32
N LEU A 391 -12.70 -10.59 -23.53
CA LEU A 391 -13.12 -9.78 -22.39
C LEU A 391 -13.76 -8.44 -22.78
N ARG A 392 -13.66 -8.02 -24.06
CA ARG A 392 -14.03 -6.68 -24.55
C ARG A 392 -13.29 -5.56 -23.80
N LYS A 393 -12.04 -5.83 -23.40
CA LYS A 393 -11.15 -4.94 -22.65
C LYS A 393 -9.83 -4.81 -23.40
N THR A 394 -9.86 -4.15 -24.54
CA THR A 394 -8.76 -4.06 -25.51
C THR A 394 -7.87 -2.83 -25.30
N THR A 395 -8.23 -1.95 -24.40
CA THR A 395 -7.48 -0.72 -24.12
C THR A 395 -6.24 -1.02 -23.29
N GLY A 396 -5.13 -0.38 -23.66
CA GLY A 396 -3.86 -0.46 -22.94
C GLY A 396 -2.70 -0.91 -23.82
N MET A 397 -1.56 -1.12 -23.19
CA MET A 397 -0.33 -1.53 -23.86
C MET A 397 0.61 -2.29 -22.93
N LEU A 398 1.46 -3.11 -23.51
CA LEU A 398 2.53 -3.83 -22.85
C LEU A 398 3.87 -3.31 -23.38
N LYS A 399 4.86 -3.18 -22.49
CA LYS A 399 6.20 -2.70 -22.82
C LYS A 399 7.23 -3.49 -22.02
N ALA A 400 8.35 -3.85 -22.65
CA ALA A 400 9.50 -4.43 -21.96
C ALA A 400 10.81 -3.79 -22.41
N VAL A 401 11.75 -3.70 -21.46
CA VAL A 401 13.12 -3.23 -21.63
C VAL A 401 14.04 -4.43 -21.47
N ILE A 402 14.81 -4.74 -22.51
CA ILE A 402 15.59 -5.96 -22.64
C ILE A 402 17.05 -5.60 -22.85
N ASP A 403 17.97 -6.25 -22.15
CA ASP A 403 19.39 -6.17 -22.39
C ASP A 403 19.74 -6.74 -23.78
N LYS A 404 20.40 -5.94 -24.61
CA LYS A 404 20.80 -6.37 -25.96
C LYS A 404 21.87 -7.46 -25.99
N ASP A 405 22.69 -7.50 -24.95
CA ASP A 405 23.84 -8.38 -24.90
C ASP A 405 23.48 -9.76 -24.33
N SER A 406 22.73 -9.81 -23.22
CA SER A 406 22.38 -11.03 -22.51
C SER A 406 20.96 -11.54 -22.75
N GLY A 407 20.09 -10.72 -23.32
CA GLY A 407 18.65 -11.03 -23.42
C GLY A 407 17.89 -10.94 -22.09
N LYS A 408 18.52 -10.57 -20.98
CA LYS A 408 17.85 -10.43 -19.67
C LYS A 408 16.82 -9.31 -19.71
N ILE A 409 15.76 -9.46 -18.95
CA ILE A 409 14.71 -8.46 -18.84
C ILE A 409 15.13 -7.45 -17.76
N PHE A 410 15.41 -6.20 -18.15
CA PHE A 410 15.66 -5.10 -17.22
C PHE A 410 14.39 -4.60 -16.56
N GLY A 411 13.27 -4.65 -17.25
CA GLY A 411 11.98 -4.31 -16.71
C GLY A 411 10.85 -4.46 -17.71
N ALA A 412 9.62 -4.42 -17.19
CA ALA A 412 8.41 -4.41 -17.99
C ALA A 412 7.32 -3.59 -17.32
N ALA A 413 6.48 -2.95 -18.13
CA ALA A 413 5.28 -2.24 -17.73
C ALA A 413 4.10 -2.79 -18.53
N LEU A 414 3.06 -3.24 -17.83
CA LEU A 414 1.89 -3.88 -18.39
C LEU A 414 0.65 -3.06 -18.00
N PHE A 415 0.01 -2.43 -18.96
CA PHE A 415 -1.25 -1.73 -18.79
C PHE A 415 -2.34 -2.49 -19.56
N CYS A 416 -2.91 -3.48 -18.94
CA CYS A 416 -3.88 -4.40 -19.55
C CYS A 416 -4.71 -5.10 -18.46
N PRO A 417 -5.83 -5.76 -18.81
CA PRO A 417 -6.55 -6.62 -17.88
C PRO A 417 -5.61 -7.67 -17.26
N GLU A 418 -5.80 -7.94 -15.97
CA GLU A 418 -5.04 -8.97 -15.23
C GLU A 418 -3.51 -8.73 -15.19
N SER A 419 -3.04 -7.50 -15.47
CA SER A 419 -1.60 -7.19 -15.47
C SER A 419 -0.93 -7.55 -14.13
N TYR A 420 -1.67 -7.46 -13.02
CA TYR A 420 -1.22 -7.80 -11.67
C TYR A 420 -0.91 -9.30 -11.48
N GLU A 421 -1.46 -10.18 -12.31
CA GLU A 421 -1.09 -11.60 -12.35
C GLU A 421 0.09 -11.83 -13.29
N ILE A 422 0.04 -11.24 -14.49
CA ILE A 422 1.04 -11.45 -15.54
C ILE A 422 2.42 -10.94 -15.11
N ILE A 423 2.47 -9.81 -14.43
CA ILE A 423 3.75 -9.20 -14.00
C ILE A 423 4.56 -10.13 -13.08
N ASN A 424 3.90 -11.04 -12.36
CA ASN A 424 4.58 -12.02 -11.51
C ASN A 424 5.41 -13.03 -12.32
N MET A 425 5.00 -13.38 -13.54
CA MET A 425 5.78 -14.24 -14.43
C MET A 425 7.02 -13.52 -14.95
N VAL A 426 6.87 -12.25 -15.33
CA VAL A 426 8.01 -11.41 -15.72
C VAL A 426 9.00 -11.27 -14.56
N LYS A 427 8.48 -10.97 -13.36
CA LYS A 427 9.31 -10.89 -12.15
C LYS A 427 10.03 -12.21 -11.87
N LEU A 428 9.35 -13.36 -12.02
CA LEU A 428 9.97 -14.67 -11.82
C LEU A 428 11.14 -14.89 -12.78
N ALA A 429 10.98 -14.55 -14.06
CA ALA A 429 12.06 -14.62 -15.04
C ALA A 429 13.24 -13.71 -14.65
N MET A 430 12.96 -12.49 -14.21
CA MET A 430 13.98 -11.54 -13.75
C MET A 430 14.74 -12.04 -12.52
N ASP A 431 14.02 -12.57 -11.51
CA ASP A 431 14.61 -13.04 -10.25
C ASP A 431 15.49 -14.31 -10.43
N HIS A 432 15.30 -15.04 -11.52
CA HIS A 432 16.06 -16.24 -11.87
C HIS A 432 17.02 -16.02 -13.04
N ASP A 433 17.28 -14.76 -13.41
CA ASP A 433 18.21 -14.41 -14.48
C ASP A 433 17.91 -15.05 -15.85
N LEU A 434 16.64 -15.39 -16.11
CA LEU A 434 16.19 -15.96 -17.38
C LEU A 434 16.18 -14.86 -18.45
N ASP A 435 16.57 -15.22 -19.67
CA ASP A 435 16.43 -14.32 -20.81
C ASP A 435 14.97 -14.27 -21.31
N TYR A 436 14.62 -13.24 -22.07
CA TYR A 436 13.27 -12.99 -22.55
C TYR A 436 12.71 -14.12 -23.42
N THR A 437 13.58 -14.95 -24.05
CA THR A 437 13.15 -16.04 -24.95
C THR A 437 12.41 -17.13 -24.19
N VAL A 438 12.69 -17.27 -22.90
CA VAL A 438 11.93 -18.20 -22.04
C VAL A 438 10.44 -17.82 -22.00
N LEU A 439 10.11 -16.53 -21.86
CA LEU A 439 8.73 -16.06 -21.91
C LEU A 439 8.16 -16.00 -23.33
N ARG A 440 9.00 -15.71 -24.32
CA ARG A 440 8.61 -15.73 -25.74
C ARG A 440 8.19 -17.12 -26.21
N ASP A 441 8.93 -18.16 -25.83
CA ASP A 441 8.76 -19.53 -26.33
C ASP A 441 7.96 -20.42 -25.39
N PHE A 442 7.52 -19.89 -24.23
CA PHE A 442 6.72 -20.61 -23.26
C PHE A 442 5.37 -21.02 -23.83
N ILE A 443 4.92 -22.25 -23.51
CA ILE A 443 3.62 -22.75 -23.96
C ILE A 443 2.55 -22.32 -22.93
N TYR A 444 1.90 -21.20 -23.20
CA TYR A 444 0.79 -20.71 -22.38
C TYR A 444 -0.51 -21.46 -22.68
N THR A 445 -1.38 -21.57 -21.68
CA THR A 445 -2.75 -22.01 -21.93
C THR A 445 -3.52 -20.95 -22.73
N HIS A 446 -4.46 -21.37 -23.60
CA HIS A 446 -5.22 -20.50 -24.49
C HIS A 446 -6.72 -20.59 -24.22
N PRO A 447 -7.52 -19.48 -24.27
CA PRO A 447 -7.06 -18.07 -24.35
C PRO A 447 -6.79 -17.49 -22.96
N THR A 448 -5.65 -16.85 -22.77
CA THR A 448 -5.25 -16.18 -21.53
C THR A 448 -4.67 -14.79 -21.83
N MET A 449 -4.63 -13.91 -20.84
CA MET A 449 -3.91 -12.63 -20.98
C MET A 449 -2.39 -12.85 -20.99
N SER A 450 -1.93 -13.91 -20.32
CA SER A 450 -0.51 -14.26 -20.20
C SER A 450 0.16 -14.63 -21.51
N GLU A 451 -0.58 -15.24 -22.47
CA GLU A 451 -0.03 -15.61 -23.80
C GLU A 451 0.44 -14.39 -24.60
N GLY A 452 -0.05 -13.18 -24.25
CA GLY A 452 0.45 -11.92 -24.83
C GLY A 452 1.94 -11.69 -24.60
N LEU A 453 2.58 -12.41 -23.66
CA LEU A 453 4.03 -12.35 -23.47
C LEU A 453 4.78 -13.03 -24.63
N ASN A 454 4.21 -14.06 -25.30
CA ASN A 454 4.80 -14.62 -26.50
C ASN A 454 4.96 -13.54 -27.57
N ASP A 455 3.85 -12.82 -27.85
CA ASP A 455 3.83 -11.80 -28.91
C ASP A 455 4.69 -10.58 -28.52
N LEU A 456 4.59 -10.09 -27.28
CA LEU A 456 5.39 -8.97 -26.80
C LEU A 456 6.90 -9.21 -27.00
N PHE A 457 7.38 -10.40 -26.62
CA PHE A 457 8.79 -10.72 -26.69
C PHE A 457 9.25 -11.24 -28.07
N ALA A 458 8.33 -11.44 -29.01
CA ALA A 458 8.65 -11.75 -30.41
C ALA A 458 8.94 -10.51 -31.26
N LEU A 459 8.61 -9.29 -30.77
CA LEU A 459 8.78 -7.99 -31.45
C LEU A 459 10.25 -7.45 -31.44
#